data_a280f210f3ccaf9e9526a27c90ba72f5
#
_entry.id   a280f210f3ccaf9e9526a27c90ba72f5
#
_cell.length_a   1.000
_cell.length_b   1.000
_cell.length_c   1.000
_cell.angle_alpha   90.00
_cell.angle_beta   90.00
_cell.angle_gamma   90.00
#
_symmetry.space_group_name_H-M   'P 1'
#
loop_
_entity.id
_entity.type
_entity.pdbx_description
1 polymer ?
#
loop_
_entity_poly.entity_id
_entity_poly.type
_entity_poly.pdbx_seq_one_letter_code
_entity_poly.pdbx_strand_id
1 'polypeptide(L)'
;MSYQEDLDIFYDKINVEYATYVATTLANFGSNEELGFRTAGSQAETEASNFIFQEFINIGLQNVRKEQVNIDSWDFKNAALYYVDKLQPKKITLSSYANNCIIANKEFELVYVGRGTRSDYQDLDVKDKLVLIDLDEYIGCQVGVSAYQAKKNGA
;
A
#
# COMPACT_ATOMS: atom_id res chain seq x y z
N MET A 1 1.99 27.60 -33.87
CA MET A 1 2.47 27.68 -32.47
C MET A 1 3.76 26.88 -32.36
N SER A 2 4.78 27.38 -31.71
CA SER A 2 5.98 26.61 -31.45
C SER A 2 5.72 25.64 -30.29
N TYR A 3 6.50 24.55 -30.22
CA TYR A 3 6.41 23.59 -29.10
C TYR A 3 6.54 24.27 -27.72
N GLN A 4 7.36 25.32 -27.64
CA GLN A 4 7.55 26.09 -26.41
C GLN A 4 6.28 26.88 -26.03
N GLU A 5 5.60 27.52 -26.99
CA GLU A 5 4.34 28.24 -26.74
C GLU A 5 3.24 27.28 -26.23
N ASP A 6 3.19 26.07 -26.78
CA ASP A 6 2.21 25.06 -26.34
C ASP A 6 2.51 24.59 -24.91
N LEU A 7 3.79 24.44 -24.54
CA LEU A 7 4.21 24.11 -23.18
C LEU A 7 3.85 25.22 -22.17
N ASP A 8 4.14 26.47 -22.53
CA ASP A 8 3.85 27.60 -21.65
C ASP A 8 2.33 27.72 -21.37
N ILE A 9 1.50 27.54 -22.41
CA ILE A 9 0.03 27.48 -22.26
C ILE A 9 -0.40 26.32 -21.38
N PHE A 10 0.26 25.17 -21.48
CA PHE A 10 -0.04 24.02 -20.63
C PHE A 10 0.32 24.28 -19.17
N TYR A 11 1.50 24.83 -18.90
CA TYR A 11 1.94 25.15 -17.52
C TYR A 11 1.05 26.20 -16.86
N ASP A 12 0.60 27.21 -17.58
CA ASP A 12 -0.32 28.25 -17.08
C ASP A 12 -1.68 27.70 -16.68
N LYS A 13 -2.07 26.54 -17.21
CA LYS A 13 -3.33 25.86 -16.87
C LYS A 13 -3.24 24.88 -15.72
N ILE A 14 -2.04 24.58 -15.22
CA ILE A 14 -1.87 23.69 -14.09
C ILE A 14 -2.39 24.38 -12.82
N ASN A 15 -3.45 23.81 -12.25
CA ASN A 15 -4.01 24.26 -10.98
C ASN A 15 -3.56 23.35 -9.84
N VAL A 16 -2.49 23.76 -9.15
CA VAL A 16 -1.91 23.00 -8.04
C VAL A 16 -2.87 22.91 -6.86
N GLU A 17 -3.66 23.96 -6.59
CA GLU A 17 -4.64 23.96 -5.50
C GLU A 17 -5.74 22.93 -5.75
N TYR A 18 -6.24 22.88 -6.98
CA TYR A 18 -7.22 21.86 -7.37
C TYR A 18 -6.64 20.44 -7.32
N ALA A 19 -5.42 20.23 -7.79
CA ALA A 19 -4.75 18.94 -7.71
C ALA A 19 -4.57 18.49 -6.23
N THR A 20 -4.18 19.43 -5.36
CA THR A 20 -4.07 19.19 -3.92
C THR A 20 -5.42 18.87 -3.28
N TYR A 21 -6.46 19.60 -3.64
CA TYR A 21 -7.83 19.33 -3.20
C TYR A 21 -8.27 17.90 -3.57
N VAL A 22 -8.10 17.51 -4.83
CA VAL A 22 -8.47 16.17 -5.31
C VAL A 22 -7.66 15.09 -4.56
N ALA A 23 -6.35 15.26 -4.44
CA ALA A 23 -5.48 14.30 -3.74
C ALA A 23 -5.86 14.15 -2.25
N THR A 24 -6.10 15.28 -1.57
CA THR A 24 -6.49 15.29 -0.16
C THR A 24 -7.87 14.64 0.05
N THR A 25 -8.83 14.97 -0.83
CA THR A 25 -10.16 14.37 -0.77
C THR A 25 -10.10 12.86 -0.97
N LEU A 26 -9.31 12.39 -1.95
CA LEU A 26 -9.11 10.97 -2.19
C LEU A 26 -8.43 10.25 -1.02
N ALA A 27 -7.52 10.91 -0.32
CA ALA A 27 -6.86 10.37 0.86
C ALA A 27 -7.82 10.15 2.05
N ASN A 28 -8.93 10.90 2.11
CA ASN A 28 -9.91 10.80 3.17
C ASN A 28 -10.89 9.62 3.01
N PHE A 29 -10.97 9.01 1.83
CA PHE A 29 -11.75 7.79 1.66
C PHE A 29 -10.95 6.59 2.16
N GLY A 30 -11.19 6.18 3.39
CA GLY A 30 -10.52 5.05 4.04
C GLY A 30 -11.50 3.98 4.48
N SER A 31 -11.16 2.70 4.29
CA SER A 31 -11.92 1.55 4.78
C SER A 31 -11.42 1.04 6.14
N ASN A 32 -10.36 1.64 6.65
CA ASN A 32 -9.77 1.31 7.95
C ASN A 32 -9.45 2.58 8.71
N GLU A 33 -10.00 2.72 9.94
CA GLU A 33 -9.85 3.93 10.75
C GLU A 33 -8.41 4.19 11.19
N GLU A 34 -7.61 3.13 11.43
CA GLU A 34 -6.24 3.26 11.93
C GLU A 34 -5.24 3.49 10.79
N LEU A 35 -5.42 2.83 9.65
CA LEU A 35 -4.45 2.80 8.54
C LEU A 35 -4.90 3.57 7.31
N GLY A 36 -6.17 3.93 7.21
CA GLY A 36 -6.71 4.81 6.18
C GLY A 36 -6.71 4.28 4.74
N PHE A 37 -6.37 3.01 4.51
CA PHE A 37 -6.33 2.46 3.16
C PHE A 37 -7.71 2.10 2.60
N ARG A 38 -7.81 2.05 1.27
CA ARG A 38 -8.97 1.56 0.52
C ARG A 38 -8.66 0.20 -0.08
N THR A 39 -9.38 -0.81 0.32
CA THR A 39 -9.26 -2.13 -0.31
C THR A 39 -10.18 -2.22 -1.51
N ALA A 40 -9.75 -2.97 -2.52
CA ALA A 40 -10.58 -3.25 -3.69
C ALA A 40 -11.89 -3.91 -3.29
N GLY A 41 -13.02 -3.46 -3.86
CA GLY A 41 -14.37 -3.91 -3.53
C GLY A 41 -14.96 -3.32 -2.24
N SER A 42 -14.25 -2.42 -1.54
CA SER A 42 -14.76 -1.76 -0.34
C SER A 42 -15.75 -0.62 -0.68
N GLN A 43 -16.53 -0.21 0.33
CA GLN A 43 -17.39 0.97 0.21
C GLN A 43 -16.54 2.23 -0.03
N ALA A 44 -15.40 2.37 0.65
CA ALA A 44 -14.50 3.50 0.49
C ALA A 44 -13.95 3.61 -0.95
N GLU A 45 -13.66 2.48 -1.61
CA GLU A 45 -13.30 2.47 -3.03
C GLU A 45 -14.46 2.93 -3.91
N THR A 46 -15.67 2.49 -3.64
CA THR A 46 -16.88 2.93 -4.35
C THR A 46 -17.11 4.43 -4.20
N GLU A 47 -16.95 4.98 -3.00
CA GLU A 47 -17.08 6.41 -2.72
C GLU A 47 -16.01 7.23 -3.44
N ALA A 48 -14.74 6.79 -3.38
CA ALA A 48 -13.65 7.41 -4.12
C ALA A 48 -13.88 7.37 -5.64
N SER A 49 -14.36 6.27 -6.17
CA SER A 49 -14.74 6.12 -7.58
C SER A 49 -15.88 7.06 -7.98
N ASN A 50 -16.89 7.25 -7.11
CA ASN A 50 -17.97 8.21 -7.34
C ASN A 50 -17.44 9.64 -7.38
N PHE A 51 -16.54 9.99 -6.47
CA PHE A 51 -15.89 11.30 -6.45
C PHE A 51 -15.11 11.54 -7.74
N ILE A 52 -14.24 10.63 -8.15
CA ILE A 52 -13.47 10.77 -9.42
C ILE A 52 -14.40 10.89 -10.62
N PHE A 53 -15.46 10.09 -10.68
CA PHE A 53 -16.44 10.13 -11.75
C PHE A 53 -17.08 11.53 -11.84
N GLN A 54 -17.46 12.11 -10.71
CA GLN A 54 -18.05 13.45 -10.69
C GLN A 54 -17.05 14.54 -11.07
N GLU A 55 -15.79 14.42 -10.60
CA GLU A 55 -14.74 15.37 -10.95
C GLU A 55 -14.43 15.34 -12.46
N PHE A 56 -14.44 14.17 -13.09
CA PHE A 56 -14.28 14.07 -14.55
C PHE A 56 -15.39 14.79 -15.32
N ILE A 57 -16.64 14.74 -14.83
CA ILE A 57 -17.75 15.49 -15.41
C ILE A 57 -17.54 16.99 -15.17
N ASN A 58 -17.16 17.38 -13.96
CA ASN A 58 -16.99 18.79 -13.56
C ASN A 58 -15.92 19.52 -14.39
N ILE A 59 -14.83 18.81 -14.75
CA ILE A 59 -13.77 19.36 -15.63
C ILE A 59 -14.11 19.27 -17.12
N GLY A 60 -15.29 18.78 -17.47
CA GLY A 60 -15.81 18.80 -18.85
C GLY A 60 -15.44 17.60 -19.71
N LEU A 61 -14.95 16.49 -19.12
CA LEU A 61 -14.72 15.28 -19.89
C LEU A 61 -16.05 14.71 -20.41
N GLN A 62 -16.03 14.21 -21.64
CA GLN A 62 -17.20 13.63 -22.29
C GLN A 62 -17.13 12.09 -22.26
N ASN A 63 -18.31 11.48 -22.32
CA ASN A 63 -18.45 10.01 -22.33
C ASN A 63 -17.86 9.33 -21.09
N VAL A 64 -17.85 10.02 -19.95
CA VAL A 64 -17.40 9.43 -18.68
C VAL A 64 -18.34 8.29 -18.31
N ARG A 65 -17.77 7.13 -18.05
CA ARG A 65 -18.52 5.95 -17.63
C ARG A 65 -17.75 5.15 -16.61
N LYS A 66 -18.46 4.37 -15.81
CA LYS A 66 -17.90 3.36 -14.94
C LYS A 66 -18.09 1.99 -15.57
N GLU A 67 -17.06 1.18 -15.53
CA GLU A 67 -17.12 -0.21 -15.92
C GLU A 67 -16.98 -1.09 -14.69
N GLN A 68 -17.92 -2.01 -14.49
CA GLN A 68 -17.88 -2.93 -13.38
C GLN A 68 -17.00 -4.12 -13.75
N VAL A 69 -16.05 -4.44 -12.88
CA VAL A 69 -15.19 -5.61 -12.99
C VAL A 69 -15.34 -6.48 -11.75
N ASN A 70 -15.32 -7.80 -11.94
CA ASN A 70 -15.30 -8.74 -10.84
C ASN A 70 -13.87 -8.88 -10.34
N ILE A 71 -13.66 -8.64 -9.06
CA ILE A 71 -12.37 -8.77 -8.40
C ILE A 71 -12.54 -9.52 -7.08
N ASP A 72 -11.48 -10.15 -6.61
CA ASP A 72 -11.43 -10.66 -5.26
C ASP A 72 -11.37 -9.47 -4.29
N SER A 73 -12.30 -9.45 -3.34
CA SER A 73 -12.26 -8.47 -2.25
C SER A 73 -11.61 -9.07 -1.02
N TRP A 74 -10.96 -8.24 -0.24
CA TRP A 74 -10.41 -8.62 1.05
C TRP A 74 -10.66 -7.52 2.09
N ASP A 75 -10.80 -7.95 3.33
CA ASP A 75 -11.03 -7.08 4.46
C ASP A 75 -9.92 -7.26 5.48
N PHE A 76 -9.25 -6.16 5.82
CA PHE A 76 -8.23 -6.14 6.86
C PHE A 76 -8.88 -5.77 8.19
N LYS A 77 -9.00 -6.71 9.10
CA LYS A 77 -9.60 -6.46 10.40
C LYS A 77 -8.62 -5.77 11.35
N ASN A 78 -7.55 -6.43 11.67
CA ASN A 78 -6.46 -5.87 12.49
C ASN A 78 -5.23 -6.78 12.42
N ALA A 79 -4.07 -6.20 12.69
CA ALA A 79 -2.85 -6.95 12.98
C ALA A 79 -1.98 -6.14 13.95
N ALA A 80 -1.31 -6.83 14.85
CA ALA A 80 -0.37 -6.21 15.77
C ALA A 80 0.79 -7.16 16.06
N LEU A 81 1.98 -6.60 16.17
CA LEU A 81 3.17 -7.28 16.65
C LEU A 81 3.53 -6.71 18.02
N TYR A 82 3.83 -7.57 18.96
CA TYR A 82 4.36 -7.17 20.25
C TYR A 82 5.79 -7.67 20.37
N TYR A 83 6.70 -6.83 20.76
CA TYR A 83 8.05 -7.20 21.09
C TYR A 83 8.42 -6.70 22.48
N VAL A 84 9.36 -7.38 23.12
CA VAL A 84 9.78 -7.03 24.48
C VAL A 84 11.06 -6.21 24.40
N ASP A 85 11.00 -4.96 24.88
CA ASP A 85 12.16 -4.10 25.07
C ASP A 85 12.33 -3.80 26.55
N LYS A 86 13.46 -4.18 27.12
CA LYS A 86 13.78 -3.98 28.56
C LYS A 86 12.65 -4.41 29.51
N LEU A 87 12.11 -5.61 29.28
CA LEU A 87 11.00 -6.21 30.03
C LEU A 87 9.64 -5.48 29.86
N GLN A 88 9.52 -4.57 28.94
CA GLN A 88 8.27 -3.87 28.62
C GLN A 88 7.78 -4.31 27.23
N PRO A 89 6.53 -4.77 27.12
CA PRO A 89 5.96 -5.08 25.81
C PRO A 89 5.67 -3.78 25.05
N LYS A 90 6.11 -3.71 23.80
CA LYS A 90 5.80 -2.62 22.87
C LYS A 90 4.98 -3.14 21.72
N LYS A 91 3.93 -2.42 21.37
CA LYS A 91 3.07 -2.73 20.23
C LYS A 91 3.58 -2.01 18.97
N ILE A 92 3.63 -2.73 17.87
CA ILE A 92 3.76 -2.18 16.52
C ILE A 92 2.46 -2.46 15.80
N THR A 93 1.84 -1.40 15.27
CA THR A 93 0.69 -1.54 14.37
C THR A 93 1.18 -2.04 13.02
N LEU A 94 0.55 -3.10 12.52
CA LEU A 94 0.92 -3.70 11.25
C LEU A 94 -0.14 -3.37 10.20
N SER A 95 0.31 -3.10 9.01
CA SER A 95 -0.51 -3.12 7.80
C SER A 95 -0.45 -4.51 7.13
N SER A 96 -1.32 -4.75 6.17
CA SER A 96 -1.27 -5.91 5.29
C SER A 96 -1.00 -5.45 3.86
N TYR A 97 -0.32 -6.29 3.12
CA TYR A 97 -0.09 -6.10 1.69
C TYR A 97 -0.61 -7.35 0.94
N ALA A 98 -0.35 -7.50 -0.32
CA ALA A 98 -0.94 -8.48 -1.24
C ALA A 98 -1.06 -9.95 -0.77
N ASN A 99 -0.39 -10.36 0.30
CA ASN A 99 -0.45 -11.73 0.82
C ASN A 99 -1.15 -11.76 2.18
N ASN A 100 -2.16 -12.60 2.29
CA ASN A 100 -2.91 -12.76 3.53
C ASN A 100 -2.32 -13.88 4.38
N CYS A 101 -2.24 -13.63 5.68
CA CYS A 101 -2.11 -14.68 6.67
C CYS A 101 -3.06 -14.41 7.83
N ILE A 102 -3.52 -15.47 8.47
CA ILE A 102 -4.28 -15.40 9.71
C ILE A 102 -3.46 -16.08 10.78
N ILE A 103 -2.96 -15.28 11.71
CA ILE A 103 -2.14 -15.75 12.82
C ILE A 103 -2.77 -15.23 14.11
N ALA A 104 -3.13 -16.12 15.02
CA ALA A 104 -3.71 -15.75 16.30
C ALA A 104 -2.71 -16.07 17.43
N ASN A 105 -2.26 -15.03 18.15
CA ASN A 105 -1.48 -15.14 19.40
C ASN A 105 -0.33 -16.15 19.34
N LYS A 106 0.51 -16.05 18.32
CA LYS A 106 1.67 -16.92 18.16
C LYS A 106 2.95 -16.12 18.43
N GLU A 107 3.87 -16.71 19.17
CA GLU A 107 5.22 -16.20 19.36
C GLU A 107 6.14 -16.70 18.26
N PHE A 108 7.02 -15.84 17.80
CA PHE A 108 8.01 -16.13 16.77
C PHE A 108 9.39 -15.64 17.19
N GLU A 109 10.39 -16.37 16.79
CA GLU A 109 11.73 -15.84 16.73
C GLU A 109 11.83 -14.85 15.56
N LEU A 110 12.52 -13.73 15.76
CA LEU A 110 12.73 -12.71 14.73
C LEU A 110 14.15 -12.84 14.17
N VAL A 111 14.27 -12.94 12.85
CA VAL A 111 15.55 -12.99 12.15
C VAL A 111 15.66 -11.80 11.20
N TYR A 112 16.73 -11.03 11.32
CA TYR A 112 17.04 -9.97 10.37
C TYR A 112 17.74 -10.54 9.14
N VAL A 113 17.22 -10.24 7.94
CA VAL A 113 17.71 -10.79 6.67
C VAL A 113 18.13 -9.72 5.67
N GLY A 114 18.58 -8.55 6.15
CA GLY A 114 19.07 -7.49 5.29
C GLY A 114 17.97 -7.02 4.31
N ARG A 115 18.25 -7.01 3.02
CA ARG A 115 17.31 -6.57 1.97
C ARG A 115 16.32 -7.66 1.52
N GLY A 116 16.40 -8.87 2.07
CA GLY A 116 15.55 -10.00 1.70
C GLY A 116 15.78 -10.50 0.27
N THR A 117 16.97 -10.30 -0.28
CA THR A 117 17.37 -10.89 -1.57
C THR A 117 17.70 -12.36 -1.40
N ARG A 118 17.79 -13.10 -2.49
CA ARG A 118 18.14 -14.53 -2.44
C ARG A 118 19.46 -14.80 -1.69
N SER A 119 20.45 -13.92 -1.83
CA SER A 119 21.74 -14.04 -1.16
C SER A 119 21.67 -13.80 0.34
N ASP A 120 20.74 -12.96 0.78
CA ASP A 120 20.62 -12.58 2.19
C ASP A 120 20.09 -13.74 3.07
N TYR A 121 19.47 -14.74 2.44
CA TYR A 121 19.00 -15.95 3.13
C TYR A 121 20.03 -17.07 3.19
N GLN A 122 21.20 -16.90 2.53
CA GLN A 122 22.27 -17.90 2.59
C GLN A 122 22.75 -18.01 4.05
N ASP A 123 22.88 -19.24 4.52
CA ASP A 123 23.36 -19.55 5.87
C ASP A 123 22.44 -19.09 7.04
N LEU A 124 21.22 -18.63 6.75
CA LEU A 124 20.24 -18.28 7.76
C LEU A 124 19.15 -19.37 7.87
N ASP A 125 18.91 -19.83 9.08
CA ASP A 125 17.73 -20.63 9.38
C ASP A 125 16.56 -19.70 9.71
N VAL A 126 15.64 -19.55 8.75
CA VAL A 126 14.45 -18.71 8.89
C VAL A 126 13.15 -19.52 8.89
N LYS A 127 13.26 -20.85 8.89
CA LYS A 127 12.08 -21.71 8.83
C LYS A 127 11.17 -21.49 10.03
N ASP A 128 9.88 -21.25 9.75
CA ASP A 128 8.84 -20.99 10.74
C ASP A 128 9.10 -19.76 11.64
N LYS A 129 9.98 -18.82 11.21
CA LYS A 129 10.34 -17.61 11.93
C LYS A 129 9.79 -16.36 11.26
N LEU A 130 9.78 -15.25 11.98
CA LEU A 130 9.49 -13.93 11.44
C LEU A 130 10.78 -13.34 10.86
N VAL A 131 10.72 -12.80 9.65
CA VAL A 131 11.88 -12.13 9.05
C VAL A 131 11.68 -10.62 9.03
N LEU A 132 12.72 -9.89 9.43
CA LEU A 132 12.79 -8.43 9.32
C LEU A 132 13.66 -8.07 8.10
N ILE A 133 13.13 -7.21 7.24
CA ILE A 133 13.74 -6.86 5.96
C ILE A 133 13.82 -5.34 5.84
N ASP A 134 14.97 -4.82 5.41
CA ASP A 134 15.11 -3.42 5.04
C ASP A 134 14.42 -3.15 3.69
N LEU A 135 13.55 -2.16 3.67
CA LEU A 135 12.99 -1.64 2.44
C LEU A 135 13.74 -0.37 2.03
N ASP A 136 14.39 -0.42 0.89
CA ASP A 136 15.09 0.73 0.32
C ASP A 136 14.17 1.40 -0.73
N GLU A 137 13.70 2.59 -0.41
CA GLU A 137 12.80 3.36 -1.28
C GLU A 137 13.43 3.70 -2.64
N TYR A 138 14.76 3.81 -2.71
CA TYR A 138 15.47 4.21 -3.93
C TYR A 138 15.70 3.06 -4.92
N ILE A 139 15.64 1.81 -4.49
CA ILE A 139 15.97 0.66 -5.35
C ILE A 139 14.71 -0.04 -5.87
N GLY A 140 13.52 0.50 -5.61
CA GLY A 140 12.27 -0.09 -6.09
C GLY A 140 12.04 -1.51 -5.56
N CYS A 141 12.49 -1.77 -4.33
CA CYS A 141 12.28 -3.07 -3.68
C CYS A 141 10.79 -3.30 -3.52
N GLN A 142 10.23 -4.13 -4.38
CA GLN A 142 8.82 -4.48 -4.29
C GLN A 142 8.63 -5.42 -3.10
N VAL A 143 7.82 -5.00 -2.14
CA VAL A 143 7.46 -5.79 -0.95
C VAL A 143 7.06 -7.22 -1.33
N GLY A 144 6.37 -7.40 -2.47
CA GLY A 144 5.98 -8.69 -2.98
C GLY A 144 7.15 -9.63 -3.31
N VAL A 145 8.28 -9.10 -3.78
CA VAL A 145 9.48 -9.91 -4.07
C VAL A 145 10.12 -10.39 -2.77
N SER A 146 10.26 -9.49 -1.78
CA SER A 146 10.79 -9.84 -0.47
C SER A 146 9.91 -10.86 0.26
N ALA A 147 8.60 -10.69 0.22
CA ALA A 147 7.65 -11.64 0.79
C ALA A 147 7.71 -13.02 0.09
N TYR A 148 7.88 -13.04 -1.24
CA TYR A 148 8.08 -14.28 -1.98
C TYR A 148 9.37 -15.01 -1.56
N GLN A 149 10.47 -14.27 -1.40
CA GLN A 149 11.74 -14.87 -0.95
C GLN A 149 11.63 -15.40 0.47
N ALA A 150 10.98 -14.67 1.39
CA ALA A 150 10.72 -15.13 2.74
C ALA A 150 9.96 -16.47 2.73
N LYS A 151 8.82 -16.52 2.05
CA LYS A 151 8.02 -17.73 1.88
C LYS A 151 8.81 -18.89 1.27
N LYS A 152 9.64 -18.63 0.25
CA LYS A 152 10.46 -19.64 -0.41
C LYS A 152 11.49 -20.26 0.52
N ASN A 153 11.98 -19.52 1.51
CA ASN A 153 12.93 -19.99 2.52
C ASN A 153 12.25 -20.50 3.79
N GLY A 154 10.90 -20.53 3.82
CA GLY A 154 10.13 -21.16 4.89
C GLY A 154 9.78 -20.25 6.07
N ALA A 155 9.98 -18.93 5.92
CA ALA A 155 9.56 -17.93 6.91
C ALA A 155 8.06 -17.74 6.91
#